data_a60e7325d5b519b6b6c5b3fbca88989b
#
_entry.id   a60e7325d5b519b6b6c5b3fbca88989b
#
_cell.length_a   1.000
_cell.length_b   1.000
_cell.length_c   1.000
_cell.angle_alpha   90.00
_cell.angle_beta   90.00
_cell.angle_gamma   90.00
#
_symmetry.space_group_name_H-M   'P 1'
#
loop_
_entity.id
_entity.type
_entity.pdbx_description
1 polymer ?
#
loop_
_entity_poly.entity_id
_entity_poly.type
_entity_poly.pdbx_seq_one_letter_code
_entity_poly.pdbx_strand_id
1 'polypeptide(L)'
;MVGINSLKISDSNYELMGFAIPISSAKEIIDDIIAYGRVPNRPKLGISYFSNTSNQQYNMIVQIKGLPAGSLIIADINEDSDLANSSAQVGDLITAVNGKKLSTSEVLLEAIENSKVGDTLTLTLCRISSNYQTKEFNVKVKLVEDTGNTASASSKQQEKTTQQSNDSFYYNPFN
;
A
#
# COMPACT_ATOMS: atom_id res chain seq x y z
N MET A 1 28.31 -12.27 16.06
CA MET A 1 27.06 -12.64 15.34
C MET A 1 27.36 -12.60 13.85
N VAL A 2 27.00 -13.65 13.09
CA VAL A 2 27.32 -13.77 11.65
C VAL A 2 26.11 -13.36 10.78
N GLY A 3 24.91 -13.60 11.28
CA GLY A 3 23.67 -13.27 10.57
C GLY A 3 22.43 -13.48 11.43
N ILE A 4 21.27 -13.07 10.90
CA ILE A 4 19.94 -13.21 11.48
C ILE A 4 19.18 -14.26 10.67
N ASN A 5 18.73 -15.35 11.31
CA ASN A 5 17.90 -16.36 10.64
C ASN A 5 16.55 -15.76 10.28
N SER A 6 16.20 -15.82 9.00
CA SER A 6 15.05 -15.10 8.46
C SER A 6 13.92 -16.05 8.05
N LEU A 7 14.21 -17.15 7.38
CA LEU A 7 13.22 -18.04 6.81
C LEU A 7 13.71 -19.48 6.82
N LYS A 8 12.78 -20.42 7.08
CA LYS A 8 13.00 -21.85 6.92
C LYS A 8 11.89 -22.39 6.01
N ILE A 9 12.26 -22.89 4.85
CA ILE A 9 11.32 -23.58 3.96
C ILE A 9 11.33 -25.05 4.36
N SER A 10 10.16 -25.59 4.70
CA SER A 10 9.95 -27.00 5.02
C SER A 10 8.90 -27.52 4.04
N ASP A 11 9.34 -28.27 3.05
CA ASP A 11 8.48 -29.00 2.12
C ASP A 11 8.84 -30.49 2.18
N SER A 12 7.86 -31.37 1.97
CA SER A 12 8.04 -32.83 2.01
C SER A 12 9.01 -33.36 0.96
N ASN A 13 9.33 -32.59 -0.08
CA ASN A 13 10.18 -32.97 -1.20
C ASN A 13 11.55 -32.30 -1.23
N TYR A 14 11.86 -31.41 -0.29
CA TYR A 14 13.13 -30.70 -0.24
C TYR A 14 13.75 -30.76 1.16
N GLU A 15 15.07 -30.95 1.21
CA GLU A 15 15.82 -30.76 2.46
C GLU A 15 15.62 -29.35 2.99
N LEU A 16 15.58 -29.21 4.31
CA LEU A 16 15.39 -27.97 5.05
C LEU A 16 16.38 -26.88 4.57
N MET A 17 15.88 -25.94 3.75
CA MET A 17 16.67 -24.75 3.38
C MET A 17 16.43 -23.64 4.39
N GLY A 18 17.51 -23.17 5.02
CA GLY A 18 17.52 -22.03 5.91
C GLY A 18 18.15 -20.82 5.23
N PHE A 19 17.56 -19.66 5.42
CA PHE A 19 18.09 -18.39 4.96
C PHE A 19 18.46 -17.51 6.14
N ALA A 20 19.58 -16.82 6.03
CA ALA A 20 20.02 -15.85 7.01
C ALA A 20 20.42 -14.54 6.33
N ILE A 21 20.03 -13.43 6.95
CA ILE A 21 20.45 -12.09 6.53
C ILE A 21 21.84 -11.85 7.12
N PRO A 22 22.88 -11.56 6.32
CA PRO A 22 24.20 -11.24 6.82
C PRO A 22 24.14 -10.03 7.77
N ILE A 23 24.90 -10.09 8.89
CA ILE A 23 24.91 -8.99 9.85
C ILE A 23 25.43 -7.69 9.25
N SER A 24 26.32 -7.76 8.26
CA SER A 24 26.82 -6.59 7.52
C SER A 24 25.70 -5.82 6.83
N SER A 25 24.71 -6.53 6.30
CA SER A 25 23.54 -5.91 5.63
C SER A 25 22.50 -5.39 6.63
N ALA A 26 22.41 -5.99 7.81
CA ALA A 26 21.44 -5.60 8.83
C ALA A 26 21.96 -4.49 9.74
N LYS A 27 23.29 -4.32 9.85
CA LYS A 27 23.91 -3.44 10.86
C LYS A 27 23.47 -1.98 10.74
N GLU A 28 23.47 -1.40 9.56
CA GLU A 28 23.07 -0.01 9.35
C GLU A 28 21.60 0.21 9.77
N ILE A 29 20.71 -0.70 9.39
CA ILE A 29 19.30 -0.68 9.77
C ILE A 29 19.12 -0.79 11.30
N ILE A 30 19.89 -1.67 11.94
CA ILE A 30 19.86 -1.86 13.40
C ILE A 30 20.37 -0.60 14.10
N ASP A 31 21.47 -0.02 13.65
CA ASP A 31 22.04 1.20 14.21
C ASP A 31 21.05 2.38 14.10
N ASP A 32 20.39 2.51 12.96
CA ASP A 32 19.34 3.52 12.74
C ASP A 32 18.14 3.31 13.68
N ILE A 33 17.66 2.08 13.83
CA ILE A 33 16.54 1.77 14.74
C ILE A 33 16.93 2.06 16.19
N ILE A 34 18.17 1.76 16.60
CA ILE A 34 18.66 2.06 17.97
C ILE A 34 18.75 3.57 18.18
N ALA A 35 19.25 4.32 17.21
CA ALA A 35 19.47 5.77 17.32
C ALA A 35 18.17 6.59 17.20
N TYR A 36 17.27 6.20 16.30
CA TYR A 36 16.13 7.01 15.89
C TYR A 36 14.76 6.34 16.11
N GLY A 37 14.72 5.07 16.55
CA GLY A 37 13.50 4.28 16.66
C GLY A 37 12.91 3.85 15.32
N ARG A 38 13.53 4.21 14.20
CA ARG A 38 13.12 3.93 12.82
C ARG A 38 14.30 4.01 11.87
N VAL A 39 14.11 3.62 10.62
CA VAL A 39 15.06 3.89 9.53
C VAL A 39 14.75 5.27 8.97
N PRO A 40 15.59 6.29 9.15
CA PRO A 40 15.33 7.64 8.65
C PRO A 40 15.41 7.69 7.12
N ASN A 41 14.73 8.68 6.54
CA ASN A 41 14.73 8.93 5.11
C ASN A 41 14.21 7.77 4.23
N ARG A 42 13.49 6.79 4.80
CA ARG A 42 12.86 5.71 4.06
C ARG A 42 11.57 6.23 3.40
N PRO A 43 11.50 6.28 2.06
CA PRO A 43 10.30 6.74 1.38
C PRO A 43 9.19 5.70 1.42
N LYS A 44 7.94 6.14 1.55
CA LYS A 44 6.74 5.30 1.40
C LYS A 44 5.64 6.05 0.65
N LEU A 45 4.72 5.30 0.02
CA LEU A 45 3.46 5.84 -0.52
C LEU A 45 2.41 6.08 0.56
N GLY A 46 2.53 5.45 1.72
CA GLY A 46 1.54 5.49 2.79
C GLY A 46 0.24 4.80 2.40
N ILE A 47 0.30 3.65 1.78
CA ILE A 47 -0.85 2.80 1.42
C ILE A 47 -0.59 1.36 1.83
N SER A 48 -1.68 0.63 2.12
CA SER A 48 -1.67 -0.83 2.12
C SER A 48 -2.23 -1.34 0.80
N TYR A 49 -1.66 -2.41 0.28
CA TYR A 49 -2.12 -3.00 -0.99
C TYR A 49 -1.97 -4.52 -0.97
N PHE A 50 -2.69 -5.18 -1.86
CA PHE A 50 -2.55 -6.61 -2.10
C PHE A 50 -2.58 -6.91 -3.61
N SER A 51 -2.06 -8.08 -3.98
CA SER A 51 -2.04 -8.52 -5.38
C SER A 51 -3.47 -8.77 -5.88
N ASN A 52 -3.74 -8.41 -7.14
CA ASN A 52 -4.98 -8.76 -7.81
C ASN A 52 -5.25 -10.27 -7.79
N THR A 53 -4.20 -11.11 -7.78
CA THR A 53 -4.32 -12.58 -7.70
C THR A 53 -4.85 -13.08 -6.36
N SER A 54 -4.76 -12.27 -5.30
CA SER A 54 -5.32 -12.59 -3.98
C SER A 54 -6.85 -12.45 -3.92
N ASN A 55 -7.47 -11.87 -4.96
CA ASN A 55 -8.91 -11.70 -5.06
C ASN A 55 -9.40 -12.16 -6.45
N GLN A 56 -10.20 -13.21 -6.47
CA GLN A 56 -10.66 -13.85 -7.71
C GLN A 56 -11.42 -12.88 -8.64
N GLN A 57 -12.25 -11.99 -8.09
CA GLN A 57 -13.02 -11.04 -8.88
C GLN A 57 -12.10 -10.03 -9.58
N TYR A 58 -11.13 -9.45 -8.87
CA TYR A 58 -10.16 -8.53 -9.46
C TYR A 58 -9.25 -9.23 -10.48
N ASN A 59 -8.80 -10.45 -10.18
CA ASN A 59 -7.99 -11.22 -11.12
C ASN A 59 -8.74 -11.46 -12.44
N MET A 60 -10.02 -11.86 -12.38
CA MET A 60 -10.84 -12.02 -13.57
C MET A 60 -10.97 -10.72 -14.39
N ILE A 61 -11.21 -9.60 -13.72
CA ILE A 61 -11.33 -8.29 -14.39
C ILE A 61 -10.01 -7.89 -15.05
N VAL A 62 -8.88 -8.05 -14.35
CA VAL A 62 -7.54 -7.77 -14.89
C VAL A 62 -7.31 -8.57 -16.19
N GLN A 63 -7.67 -9.85 -16.22
CA GLN A 63 -7.53 -10.68 -17.41
C GLN A 63 -8.47 -10.25 -18.55
N ILE A 64 -9.76 -10.06 -18.26
CA ILE A 64 -10.77 -9.71 -19.27
C ILE A 64 -10.47 -8.32 -19.88
N LYS A 65 -10.01 -7.37 -19.06
CA LYS A 65 -9.72 -5.99 -19.51
C LYS A 65 -8.31 -5.80 -20.06
N GLY A 66 -7.48 -6.85 -20.03
CA GLY A 66 -6.09 -6.76 -20.49
C GLY A 66 -5.22 -5.82 -19.65
N LEU A 67 -5.55 -5.66 -18.36
CA LEU A 67 -4.76 -4.87 -17.43
C LEU A 67 -3.45 -5.60 -17.06
N PRO A 68 -2.41 -4.89 -16.60
CA PRO A 68 -1.15 -5.53 -16.23
C PRO A 68 -1.32 -6.61 -15.15
N ALA A 69 -0.67 -7.76 -15.34
CA ALA A 69 -0.81 -8.91 -14.44
C ALA A 69 -0.33 -8.64 -13.00
N GLY A 70 0.63 -7.73 -12.83
CA GLY A 70 1.15 -7.30 -11.52
C GLY A 70 0.37 -6.14 -10.89
N SER A 71 -0.84 -5.81 -11.39
CA SER A 71 -1.66 -4.75 -10.81
C SER A 71 -1.93 -5.00 -9.33
N LEU A 72 -1.88 -3.93 -8.53
CA LEU A 72 -2.08 -3.97 -7.08
C LEU A 72 -3.37 -3.25 -6.70
N ILE A 73 -4.12 -3.82 -5.77
CA ILE A 73 -5.37 -3.22 -5.28
C ILE A 73 -5.05 -2.42 -4.03
N ILE A 74 -5.47 -1.16 -4.00
CA ILE A 74 -5.35 -0.32 -2.81
C ILE A 74 -6.31 -0.86 -1.75
N ALA A 75 -5.75 -1.39 -0.66
CA ALA A 75 -6.51 -1.91 0.47
C ALA A 75 -6.83 -0.83 1.48
N ASP A 76 -5.90 0.09 1.70
CA ASP A 76 -6.05 1.22 2.61
C ASP A 76 -5.12 2.37 2.23
N ILE A 77 -5.48 3.58 2.65
CA ILE A 77 -4.70 4.80 2.45
C ILE A 77 -4.46 5.42 3.81
N ASN A 78 -3.19 5.57 4.20
CA ASN A 78 -2.82 6.16 5.48
C ASN A 78 -3.12 7.67 5.50
N GLU A 79 -3.35 8.22 6.67
CA GLU A 79 -3.64 9.65 6.86
C GLU A 79 -2.48 10.56 6.44
N ASP A 80 -1.25 10.11 6.61
CA ASP A 80 -0.03 10.81 6.22
C ASP A 80 0.32 10.67 4.74
N SER A 81 -0.44 9.86 3.99
CA SER A 81 -0.26 9.70 2.55
C SER A 81 -0.76 10.91 1.77
N ASP A 82 0.02 11.36 0.80
CA ASP A 82 -0.42 12.38 -0.16
C ASP A 82 -1.63 11.89 -1.00
N LEU A 83 -1.79 10.57 -1.15
CA LEU A 83 -2.96 9.97 -1.80
C LEU A 83 -4.28 10.22 -1.06
N ALA A 84 -4.25 10.46 0.26
CA ALA A 84 -5.46 10.75 1.04
C ALA A 84 -6.17 12.03 0.57
N ASN A 85 -5.42 12.98 -0.02
CA ASN A 85 -5.92 14.23 -0.57
C ASN A 85 -6.14 14.18 -2.09
N SER A 86 -6.01 13.02 -2.71
CA SER A 86 -6.14 12.83 -4.14
C SER A 86 -7.51 12.23 -4.53
N SER A 87 -7.69 11.93 -5.81
CA SER A 87 -8.87 11.21 -6.31
C SER A 87 -8.79 9.69 -6.14
N ALA A 88 -7.68 9.16 -5.60
CA ALA A 88 -7.50 7.74 -5.34
C ALA A 88 -8.45 7.26 -4.23
N GLN A 89 -8.92 6.03 -4.33
CA GLN A 89 -9.82 5.39 -3.37
C GLN A 89 -9.40 3.95 -3.09
N VAL A 90 -9.79 3.45 -1.94
CA VAL A 90 -9.71 2.02 -1.63
C VAL A 90 -10.47 1.23 -2.69
N GLY A 91 -9.88 0.16 -3.19
CA GLY A 91 -10.39 -0.66 -4.30
C GLY A 91 -9.92 -0.23 -5.68
N ASP A 92 -9.24 0.91 -5.85
CA ASP A 92 -8.58 1.23 -7.13
C ASP A 92 -7.40 0.29 -7.38
N LEU A 93 -7.17 -0.04 -8.66
CA LEU A 93 -5.99 -0.81 -9.08
C LEU A 93 -4.87 0.14 -9.50
N ILE A 94 -3.68 -0.08 -8.98
CA ILE A 94 -2.46 0.54 -9.49
C ILE A 94 -1.99 -0.31 -10.68
N THR A 95 -1.99 0.27 -11.86
CA THR A 95 -1.66 -0.43 -13.12
C THR A 95 -0.29 -0.04 -13.68
N ALA A 96 0.18 1.18 -13.35
CA ALA A 96 1.51 1.64 -13.75
C ALA A 96 2.08 2.65 -12.75
N VAL A 97 3.40 2.79 -12.73
CA VAL A 97 4.15 3.82 -12.00
C VAL A 97 5.13 4.49 -12.95
N ASN A 98 5.12 5.83 -13.01
CA ASN A 98 5.94 6.64 -13.91
C ASN A 98 5.86 6.17 -15.39
N GLY A 99 4.68 5.71 -15.82
CA GLY A 99 4.44 5.17 -17.16
C GLY A 99 4.89 3.71 -17.37
N LYS A 100 5.61 3.10 -16.42
CA LYS A 100 6.02 1.69 -16.48
C LYS A 100 4.88 0.82 -15.94
N LYS A 101 4.33 -0.06 -16.77
CA LYS A 101 3.25 -0.98 -16.39
C LYS A 101 3.72 -1.97 -15.32
N LEU A 102 2.86 -2.27 -14.35
CA LEU A 102 3.12 -3.24 -13.30
C LEU A 102 3.00 -4.67 -13.86
N SER A 103 4.11 -5.22 -14.37
CA SER A 103 4.18 -6.64 -14.71
C SER A 103 4.18 -7.54 -13.45
N THR A 104 4.82 -7.06 -12.40
CA THR A 104 4.88 -7.64 -11.05
C THR A 104 4.80 -6.54 -10.00
N SER A 105 4.61 -6.91 -8.73
CA SER A 105 4.59 -5.96 -7.60
C SER A 105 5.93 -5.25 -7.39
N GLU A 106 7.04 -5.90 -7.77
CA GLU A 106 8.40 -5.39 -7.62
C GLU A 106 8.60 -4.08 -8.39
N VAL A 107 7.89 -3.87 -9.50
CA VAL A 107 7.99 -2.62 -10.29
C VAL A 107 7.63 -1.39 -9.46
N LEU A 108 6.61 -1.49 -8.59
CA LEU A 108 6.23 -0.40 -7.70
C LEU A 108 7.26 -0.23 -6.57
N LEU A 109 7.70 -1.34 -5.96
CA LEU A 109 8.70 -1.31 -4.90
C LEU A 109 10.01 -0.71 -5.39
N GLU A 110 10.50 -1.15 -6.56
CA GLU A 110 11.70 -0.62 -7.20
C GLU A 110 11.59 0.90 -7.47
N ALA A 111 10.42 1.38 -7.90
CA ALA A 111 10.19 2.79 -8.12
C ALA A 111 10.24 3.61 -6.81
N ILE A 112 9.74 3.06 -5.69
CA ILE A 112 9.79 3.70 -4.38
C ILE A 112 11.23 3.68 -3.85
N GLU A 113 11.93 2.54 -3.89
CA GLU A 113 13.29 2.36 -3.38
C GLU A 113 14.32 3.23 -4.11
N ASN A 114 14.13 3.46 -5.40
CA ASN A 114 14.99 4.35 -6.21
C ASN A 114 14.64 5.84 -6.05
N SER A 115 13.67 6.18 -5.22
CA SER A 115 13.23 7.55 -4.95
C SER A 115 13.63 7.99 -3.53
N LYS A 116 13.49 9.29 -3.26
CA LYS A 116 13.72 9.89 -1.95
C LYS A 116 12.42 10.41 -1.35
N VAL A 117 12.43 10.63 -0.05
CA VAL A 117 11.35 11.35 0.63
C VAL A 117 11.18 12.73 -0.03
N GLY A 118 9.95 13.05 -0.41
CA GLY A 118 9.62 14.28 -1.10
C GLY A 118 9.58 14.18 -2.62
N ASP A 119 10.12 13.12 -3.23
CA ASP A 119 9.99 12.88 -4.66
C ASP A 119 8.54 12.58 -5.03
N THR A 120 8.17 12.88 -6.28
CA THR A 120 6.82 12.67 -6.78
C THR A 120 6.80 11.52 -7.79
N LEU A 121 5.97 10.53 -7.53
CA LEU A 121 5.64 9.47 -8.48
C LEU A 121 4.32 9.76 -9.19
N THR A 122 4.21 9.34 -10.44
CA THR A 122 2.94 9.34 -11.17
C THR A 122 2.40 7.93 -11.19
N LEU A 123 1.28 7.70 -10.50
CA LEU A 123 0.56 6.43 -10.51
C LEU A 123 -0.52 6.46 -11.57
N THR A 124 -0.62 5.41 -12.39
CA THR A 124 -1.81 5.18 -13.21
C THR A 124 -2.73 4.25 -12.44
N LEU A 125 -3.92 4.75 -12.13
CA LEU A 125 -4.94 4.04 -11.38
C LEU A 125 -6.09 3.64 -12.32
N CYS A 126 -6.67 2.48 -12.06
CA CYS A 126 -7.85 1.98 -12.76
C CYS A 126 -8.96 1.71 -11.74
N ARG A 127 -10.03 2.50 -11.79
CA ARG A 127 -11.24 2.30 -10.99
C ARG A 127 -12.21 1.39 -11.70
N ILE A 128 -12.74 0.41 -10.98
CA ILE A 128 -13.76 -0.51 -11.46
C ILE A 128 -15.10 -0.08 -10.86
N SER A 129 -16.06 0.24 -11.73
CA SER A 129 -17.43 0.58 -11.32
C SER A 129 -18.26 -0.68 -11.06
N SER A 130 -19.40 -0.55 -10.38
CA SER A 130 -20.33 -1.65 -10.08
C SER A 130 -20.87 -2.36 -11.34
N ASN A 131 -20.87 -1.70 -12.49
CA ASN A 131 -21.23 -2.28 -13.78
C ASN A 131 -20.03 -2.85 -14.56
N TYR A 132 -18.89 -3.10 -13.88
CA TYR A 132 -17.65 -3.61 -14.46
C TYR A 132 -17.01 -2.74 -15.55
N GLN A 133 -17.40 -1.48 -15.63
CA GLN A 133 -16.67 -0.52 -16.44
C GLN A 133 -15.41 -0.07 -15.73
N THR A 134 -14.35 0.14 -16.50
CA THR A 134 -13.05 0.58 -16.01
C THR A 134 -12.78 2.02 -16.42
N LYS A 135 -12.30 2.84 -15.49
CA LYS A 135 -11.85 4.20 -15.75
C LYS A 135 -10.41 4.33 -15.31
N GLU A 136 -9.53 4.63 -16.26
CA GLU A 136 -8.12 4.86 -16.00
C GLU A 136 -7.86 6.36 -15.81
N PHE A 137 -7.01 6.71 -14.84
CA PHE A 137 -6.61 8.09 -14.54
C PHE A 137 -5.25 8.12 -13.86
N ASN A 138 -4.55 9.24 -13.99
CA ASN A 138 -3.24 9.43 -13.38
C ASN A 138 -3.36 10.29 -12.12
N VAL A 139 -2.61 9.91 -11.09
CA VAL A 139 -2.46 10.66 -9.85
C VAL A 139 -0.98 10.88 -9.59
N LYS A 140 -0.60 12.13 -9.32
CA LYS A 140 0.74 12.44 -8.80
C LYS A 140 0.71 12.30 -7.29
N VAL A 141 1.67 11.59 -6.74
CA VAL A 141 1.79 11.34 -5.31
C VAL A 141 3.20 11.65 -4.84
N LYS A 142 3.30 12.45 -3.81
CA LYS A 142 4.57 12.76 -3.15
C LYS A 142 4.88 11.67 -2.11
N LEU A 143 6.10 11.14 -2.15
CA LEU A 143 6.55 10.15 -1.18
C LEU A 143 6.78 10.83 0.18
N VAL A 144 6.26 10.21 1.23
CA VAL A 144 6.44 10.63 2.62
C VAL A 144 7.46 9.76 3.32
N GLU A 145 7.98 10.22 4.45
CA GLU A 145 8.90 9.42 5.28
C GLU A 145 8.13 8.32 6.02
N ASP A 146 8.71 7.14 6.07
CA ASP A 146 8.17 6.03 6.86
C ASP A 146 8.48 6.23 8.34
N THR A 147 7.57 6.83 9.06
CA THR A 147 7.64 7.06 10.52
C THR A 147 7.05 5.92 11.34
N GLY A 148 6.65 4.82 10.69
CA GLY A 148 5.93 3.70 11.33
C GLY A 148 4.45 3.99 11.60
N ASN A 149 3.92 5.15 11.18
CA ASN A 149 2.50 5.45 11.29
C ASN A 149 1.70 4.68 10.23
N THR A 150 0.74 3.87 10.70
CA THR A 150 -0.17 3.07 9.87
C THR A 150 -1.63 3.46 10.07
N ALA A 151 -1.91 4.62 10.69
CA ALA A 151 -3.28 5.10 10.90
C ALA A 151 -3.99 5.29 9.56
N SER A 152 -5.16 4.67 9.41
CA SER A 152 -5.95 4.68 8.18
C SER A 152 -6.76 5.98 8.05
N ALA A 153 -6.73 6.59 6.87
CA ALA A 153 -7.58 7.74 6.56
C ALA A 153 -9.08 7.36 6.53
N SER A 154 -9.39 6.09 6.25
CA SER A 154 -10.76 5.57 6.20
C SER A 154 -11.44 5.56 7.57
N SER A 155 -10.68 5.39 8.68
CA SER A 155 -11.23 5.38 10.04
C SER A 155 -11.82 6.73 10.44
N LYS A 156 -11.23 7.84 10.02
CA LYS A 156 -11.76 9.19 10.32
C LYS A 156 -13.06 9.52 9.61
N GLN A 157 -13.31 8.96 8.43
CA GLN A 157 -14.58 9.17 7.74
C GLN A 157 -15.74 8.46 8.43
N GLN A 158 -15.51 7.28 9.02
CA GLN A 158 -16.53 6.57 9.81
C GLN A 158 -16.85 7.29 11.10
N GLU A 159 -15.87 7.83 11.83
CA GLU A 159 -16.13 8.62 13.04
C GLU A 159 -16.93 9.90 12.77
N LYS A 160 -16.64 10.63 11.68
CA LYS A 160 -17.41 11.82 11.29
C LYS A 160 -18.85 11.48 10.92
N THR A 161 -19.08 10.36 10.26
CA THR A 161 -20.45 9.93 9.88
C THR A 161 -21.25 9.47 11.10
N THR A 162 -20.61 8.84 12.09
CA THR A 162 -21.26 8.38 13.32
C THR A 162 -21.59 9.55 14.26
N GLN A 163 -20.75 10.58 14.34
CA GLN A 163 -21.05 11.79 15.12
C GLN A 163 -22.23 12.59 14.51
N GLN A 164 -22.31 12.68 13.19
CA GLN A 164 -23.38 13.41 12.52
C GLN A 164 -24.74 12.69 12.60
N SER A 165 -24.77 11.38 12.82
CA SER A 165 -25.99 10.60 13.01
C SER A 165 -26.49 10.58 14.47
N ASN A 166 -25.61 10.87 15.45
CA ASN A 166 -26.01 10.91 16.86
C ASN A 166 -26.62 12.24 17.30
N ASP A 167 -26.37 13.34 16.59
CA ASP A 167 -27.00 14.64 16.91
C ASP A 167 -28.45 14.76 16.41
N SER A 168 -28.97 13.74 15.72
CA SER A 168 -30.31 13.76 15.10
C SER A 168 -31.39 13.02 15.89
N PHE A 169 -31.12 12.43 17.06
CA PHE A 169 -32.05 11.60 17.83
C PHE A 169 -32.33 12.10 19.24
N TYR A 170 -32.55 13.40 19.42
CA TYR A 170 -33.23 13.90 20.62
C TYR A 170 -34.36 14.85 20.23
N TYR A 171 -35.38 14.30 19.59
CA TYR A 171 -36.71 14.92 19.61
C TYR A 171 -37.56 14.18 20.65
N ASN A 172 -37.81 14.82 21.78
CA ASN A 172 -38.67 14.34 22.83
C ASN A 172 -40.09 14.97 22.60
N PRO A 173 -41.14 14.19 22.28
CA PRO A 173 -42.47 14.73 21.95
C PRO A 173 -43.40 14.77 23.14
N PHE A 174 -42.92 14.96 24.38
CA PHE A 174 -43.80 15.15 25.54
C PHE A 174 -43.29 16.30 26.41
N ASN A 175 -43.76 17.48 26.08
CA ASN A 175 -44.21 18.59 26.94
C ASN A 175 -45.19 19.44 26.18
#